data_bc4ac993589d5d69a2c53a49e7f84fd8
#
_entry.id   bc4ac993589d5d69a2c53a49e7f84fd8
#
_cell.length_a   1.000
_cell.length_b   1.000
_cell.length_c   1.000
_cell.angle_alpha   90.00
_cell.angle_beta   90.00
_cell.angle_gamma   90.00
#
_symmetry.space_group_name_H-M   'P 1'
#
loop_
_entity.id
_entity.type
_entity.pdbx_description
1 polymer ?
#
loop_
_entity_poly.entity_id
_entity_poly.type
_entity_poly.pdbx_seq_one_letter_code
_entity_poly.pdbx_strand_id
1 'polypeptide(L)'
;KAREGFSSYLLVAQGGKLYADGTADKPIVFTANTTSPVSGYWGGVIINGKAPISGSKTDKSDTALTEINNDYKYGGSAADDNSGSLTYVKICYAGARSTADIEHNGLTLNGVGNGTKIENIYVLESADDAIEFFGGTVNVTNLLAVNPDDDMFDFTQGYCGTLKNCYGVWESDYTSTEADPRGIEADGNMDGLYPDHLRQSDFKVENMTIVNNAANTADNVDRMQDVIKIRRGAKATITNALV
;
A
#
# COMPACT_ATOMS: atom_id res chain seq x y z
N LYS A 1 -7.54 5.54 -17.78
CA LYS A 1 -8.77 5.78 -17.00
C LYS A 1 -9.55 4.48 -16.80
N ALA A 2 -9.96 4.19 -15.59
CA ALA A 2 -10.68 3.00 -15.19
C ALA A 2 -12.19 3.22 -15.18
N ARG A 3 -12.95 2.14 -15.44
CA ARG A 3 -14.40 2.10 -15.24
C ARG A 3 -14.69 2.03 -13.74
N GLU A 4 -15.91 2.38 -13.36
CA GLU A 4 -16.39 2.23 -12.00
C GLU A 4 -16.48 0.75 -11.60
N GLY A 5 -16.15 0.48 -10.33
CA GLY A 5 -16.41 -0.78 -9.65
C GLY A 5 -15.18 -1.59 -9.28
N PHE A 6 -15.36 -2.47 -8.31
CA PHE A 6 -14.38 -3.38 -7.73
C PHE A 6 -13.63 -4.23 -8.78
N SER A 7 -14.31 -4.69 -9.82
CA SER A 7 -13.69 -5.51 -10.87
C SER A 7 -12.85 -4.72 -11.89
N SER A 8 -12.69 -3.42 -11.69
CA SER A 8 -11.93 -2.55 -12.58
C SER A 8 -10.59 -2.18 -11.95
N TYR A 9 -9.57 -2.99 -12.10
CA TYR A 9 -8.24 -2.81 -11.56
C TYR A 9 -7.14 -3.16 -12.57
N LEU A 10 -5.90 -2.77 -12.28
CA LEU A 10 -4.71 -3.21 -13.02
C LEU A 10 -3.93 -4.18 -12.15
N LEU A 11 -3.77 -5.43 -12.60
CA LEU A 11 -2.99 -6.44 -11.91
C LEU A 11 -1.83 -6.91 -12.79
N VAL A 12 -0.63 -6.84 -12.24
CA VAL A 12 0.58 -7.45 -12.80
C VAL A 12 0.75 -8.81 -12.15
N ALA A 13 0.46 -9.88 -12.89
CA ALA A 13 0.61 -11.24 -12.39
C ALA A 13 2.09 -11.59 -12.17
N GLN A 14 2.36 -12.55 -11.31
CA GLN A 14 3.71 -13.01 -10.97
C GLN A 14 4.54 -13.35 -12.22
N GLY A 15 5.68 -12.68 -12.36
CA GLY A 15 6.55 -12.79 -13.54
C GLY A 15 6.21 -11.83 -14.70
N GLY A 16 5.07 -11.15 -14.63
CA GLY A 16 4.77 -10.00 -15.49
C GLY A 16 5.60 -8.78 -15.09
N LYS A 17 5.64 -7.78 -15.97
CA LYS A 17 6.34 -6.52 -15.71
C LYS A 17 5.51 -5.33 -16.20
N LEU A 18 5.41 -4.32 -15.37
CA LEU A 18 4.82 -3.03 -15.74
C LEU A 18 5.94 -1.99 -15.83
N TYR A 19 6.02 -1.33 -16.96
CA TYR A 19 6.88 -0.16 -17.14
C TYR A 19 5.99 1.07 -17.31
N ALA A 20 5.82 1.81 -16.24
CA ALA A 20 5.04 3.05 -16.20
C ALA A 20 6.00 4.20 -15.83
N ASP A 21 6.81 4.62 -16.81
CA ASP A 21 7.87 5.60 -16.65
C ASP A 21 7.42 6.96 -17.21
N GLY A 22 6.85 7.78 -16.34
CA GLY A 22 6.52 9.17 -16.63
C GLY A 22 7.69 10.10 -16.34
N THR A 23 7.42 11.41 -16.37
CA THR A 23 8.35 12.47 -15.97
C THR A 23 7.63 13.48 -15.07
N ALA A 24 8.37 14.35 -14.40
CA ALA A 24 7.79 15.40 -13.55
C ALA A 24 6.77 16.27 -14.33
N ASP A 25 7.07 16.61 -15.57
CA ASP A 25 6.19 17.44 -16.42
C ASP A 25 5.08 16.63 -17.10
N LYS A 26 5.24 15.33 -17.24
CA LYS A 26 4.30 14.41 -17.90
C LYS A 26 4.15 13.12 -17.10
N PRO A 27 3.52 13.16 -15.92
CA PRO A 27 3.29 11.95 -15.14
C PRO A 27 2.30 11.02 -15.85
N ILE A 28 2.45 9.73 -15.59
CA ILE A 28 1.43 8.74 -15.94
C ILE A 28 0.32 8.80 -14.90
N VAL A 29 -0.94 8.85 -15.33
CA VAL A 29 -2.09 8.98 -14.43
C VAL A 29 -3.04 7.80 -14.59
N PHE A 30 -3.14 6.99 -13.56
CA PHE A 30 -4.18 5.98 -13.38
C PHE A 30 -5.32 6.59 -12.56
N THR A 31 -6.51 6.69 -13.13
CA THR A 31 -7.62 7.40 -12.48
C THR A 31 -8.98 6.96 -13.00
N ALA A 32 -10.02 7.38 -12.31
CA ALA A 32 -11.43 7.21 -12.67
C ALA A 32 -11.76 7.77 -14.07
N ASN A 33 -12.65 7.10 -14.79
CA ASN A 33 -13.17 7.55 -16.10
C ASN A 33 -14.49 8.32 -15.91
N THR A 34 -14.46 9.37 -15.14
CA THR A 34 -15.59 10.26 -14.88
C THR A 34 -15.11 11.71 -14.74
N THR A 35 -16.04 12.65 -14.78
CA THR A 35 -15.81 14.08 -14.49
C THR A 35 -16.02 14.42 -13.01
N SER A 36 -16.60 13.50 -12.23
CA SER A 36 -16.85 13.65 -10.81
C SER A 36 -16.35 12.41 -10.08
N PRO A 37 -15.03 12.24 -9.96
CA PRO A 37 -14.46 11.08 -9.31
C PRO A 37 -14.72 11.14 -7.79
N VAL A 38 -14.83 9.95 -7.19
CA VAL A 38 -14.93 9.76 -5.75
C VAL A 38 -13.94 8.68 -5.32
N SER A 39 -13.52 8.68 -4.07
CA SER A 39 -12.74 7.61 -3.46
C SER A 39 -13.42 6.26 -3.69
N GLY A 40 -12.65 5.19 -3.93
CA GLY A 40 -13.19 3.86 -4.22
C GLY A 40 -13.83 3.69 -5.60
N TYR A 41 -13.62 4.61 -6.54
CA TYR A 41 -14.23 4.50 -7.87
C TYR A 41 -13.78 3.26 -8.64
N TRP A 42 -12.55 2.81 -8.46
CA TRP A 42 -11.95 1.64 -9.09
C TRP A 42 -10.96 0.93 -8.16
N GLY A 43 -10.49 -0.26 -8.53
CA GLY A 43 -9.69 -1.11 -7.66
C GLY A 43 -8.27 -0.63 -7.39
N GLY A 44 -7.63 0.09 -8.31
CA GLY A 44 -6.22 0.49 -8.12
C GLY A 44 -5.21 -0.37 -8.88
N VAL A 45 -3.95 -0.33 -8.44
CA VAL A 45 -2.82 -1.02 -9.08
C VAL A 45 -2.26 -2.08 -8.15
N ILE A 46 -2.13 -3.31 -8.64
CA ILE A 46 -1.63 -4.47 -7.90
C ILE A 46 -0.42 -5.06 -8.63
N ILE A 47 0.65 -5.34 -7.90
CA ILE A 47 1.85 -5.98 -8.45
C ILE A 47 2.16 -7.24 -7.63
N ASN A 48 2.15 -8.40 -8.29
CA ASN A 48 2.48 -9.71 -7.71
C ASN A 48 3.91 -10.12 -8.09
N GLY A 49 4.81 -10.08 -7.11
CA GLY A 49 6.20 -10.48 -7.27
C GLY A 49 6.49 -11.89 -6.74
N LYS A 50 7.77 -12.24 -6.71
CA LYS A 50 8.33 -13.53 -6.27
C LYS A 50 9.22 -13.41 -5.05
N ALA A 51 9.22 -12.27 -4.37
CA ALA A 51 10.02 -12.05 -3.17
C ALA A 51 9.38 -12.70 -1.93
N PRO A 52 10.17 -12.97 -0.87
CA PRO A 52 9.69 -13.70 0.29
C PRO A 52 8.55 -13.01 1.05
N ILE A 53 7.66 -13.83 1.60
CA ILE A 53 6.54 -13.44 2.46
C ILE A 53 6.54 -14.30 3.74
N SER A 54 5.72 -13.98 4.74
CA SER A 54 5.62 -14.69 6.02
C SER A 54 4.31 -15.49 6.16
N GLY A 55 4.04 -16.37 5.22
CA GLY A 55 2.85 -17.22 5.18
C GLY A 55 1.67 -16.58 4.45
N SER A 56 0.64 -17.38 4.22
CA SER A 56 -0.63 -17.02 3.59
C SER A 56 -1.74 -16.86 4.65
N LYS A 57 -2.96 -16.57 4.25
CA LYS A 57 -4.13 -16.58 5.17
C LYS A 57 -4.46 -17.99 5.70
N THR A 58 -3.91 -19.06 5.14
CA THR A 58 -4.24 -20.45 5.47
C THR A 58 -3.08 -21.27 6.04
N ASP A 59 -1.84 -20.91 5.73
CA ASP A 59 -0.66 -21.69 6.13
C ASP A 59 0.63 -20.85 6.09
N LYS A 60 1.76 -21.45 6.48
CA LYS A 60 3.09 -20.82 6.47
C LYS A 60 3.80 -20.93 5.11
N SER A 61 3.08 -21.05 4.00
CA SER A 61 3.66 -21.17 2.67
C SER A 61 4.46 -19.94 2.27
N ASP A 62 5.46 -20.13 1.41
CA ASP A 62 6.23 -19.06 0.77
C ASP A 62 5.42 -18.27 -0.26
N THR A 63 4.20 -18.74 -0.59
CA THR A 63 3.31 -18.10 -1.55
C THR A 63 1.92 -17.92 -0.97
N ALA A 64 1.24 -16.88 -1.42
CA ALA A 64 -0.14 -16.59 -1.07
C ALA A 64 -0.96 -16.26 -2.33
N LEU A 65 -2.26 -16.16 -2.18
CA LEU A 65 -3.18 -15.73 -3.24
C LEU A 65 -3.53 -14.25 -3.04
N THR A 66 -3.64 -13.53 -4.15
CA THR A 66 -4.07 -12.13 -4.13
C THR A 66 -5.47 -12.03 -3.52
N GLU A 67 -5.64 -11.15 -2.55
CA GLU A 67 -6.85 -11.03 -1.76
C GLU A 67 -8.11 -10.84 -2.60
N ILE A 68 -8.05 -9.92 -3.54
CA ILE A 68 -9.20 -9.55 -4.38
C ILE A 68 -9.47 -10.55 -5.51
N ASN A 69 -8.53 -11.45 -5.81
CA ASN A 69 -8.67 -12.44 -6.88
C ASN A 69 -7.74 -13.64 -6.66
N ASN A 70 -8.29 -14.73 -6.17
CA ASN A 70 -7.57 -15.95 -5.81
C ASN A 70 -7.02 -16.75 -7.03
N ASP A 71 -7.25 -16.31 -8.26
CA ASP A 71 -6.63 -16.92 -9.45
C ASP A 71 -5.15 -16.51 -9.60
N TYR A 72 -4.71 -15.49 -8.87
CA TYR A 72 -3.35 -14.95 -8.95
C TYR A 72 -2.59 -15.13 -7.65
N LYS A 73 -1.42 -15.74 -7.76
CA LYS A 73 -0.49 -15.94 -6.64
C LYS A 73 0.62 -14.91 -6.62
N TYR A 74 1.25 -14.78 -5.45
CA TYR A 74 2.47 -14.00 -5.25
C TYR A 74 3.36 -14.66 -4.19
N GLY A 75 4.55 -14.10 -3.96
CA GLY A 75 5.52 -14.63 -3.00
C GLY A 75 6.45 -15.66 -3.62
N GLY A 76 7.42 -16.11 -2.86
CA GLY A 76 8.47 -17.05 -3.23
C GLY A 76 9.79 -16.76 -2.52
N SER A 77 10.91 -16.96 -3.20
CA SER A 77 12.26 -16.83 -2.61
C SER A 77 13.17 -15.79 -3.29
N ALA A 78 12.70 -15.14 -4.35
CA ALA A 78 13.52 -14.22 -5.14
C ALA A 78 13.44 -12.79 -4.55
N ALA A 79 14.27 -12.50 -3.56
CA ALA A 79 14.30 -11.17 -2.92
C ALA A 79 14.63 -10.03 -3.90
N ASP A 80 15.33 -10.33 -4.99
CA ASP A 80 15.69 -9.42 -6.08
C ASP A 80 14.73 -9.46 -7.27
N ASP A 81 13.54 -10.04 -7.11
CA ASP A 81 12.52 -10.07 -8.16
C ASP A 81 12.28 -8.68 -8.75
N ASN A 82 12.06 -8.65 -10.07
CA ASN A 82 11.87 -7.43 -10.82
C ASN A 82 10.54 -7.49 -11.59
N SER A 83 9.57 -6.72 -11.12
CA SER A 83 8.24 -6.55 -11.72
C SER A 83 8.12 -5.29 -12.59
N GLY A 84 9.24 -4.64 -12.95
CA GLY A 84 9.28 -3.47 -13.83
C GLY A 84 9.62 -2.17 -13.12
N SER A 85 9.01 -1.07 -13.55
CA SER A 85 9.24 0.27 -12.98
C SER A 85 7.98 1.13 -12.98
N LEU A 86 7.78 1.84 -11.88
CA LEU A 86 6.79 2.91 -11.74
C LEU A 86 7.55 4.19 -11.36
N THR A 87 7.59 5.16 -12.26
CA THR A 87 8.24 6.45 -11.99
C THR A 87 7.36 7.61 -12.44
N TYR A 88 7.19 8.61 -11.58
CA TYR A 88 6.25 9.72 -11.82
C TYR A 88 4.84 9.24 -12.18
N VAL A 89 4.28 8.43 -11.30
CA VAL A 89 2.95 7.85 -11.46
C VAL A 89 1.99 8.47 -10.44
N LYS A 90 0.78 8.80 -10.90
CA LYS A 90 -0.34 9.20 -10.04
C LYS A 90 -1.41 8.12 -10.08
N ILE A 91 -1.87 7.69 -8.90
CA ILE A 91 -2.99 6.76 -8.71
C ILE A 91 -4.06 7.51 -7.92
N CYS A 92 -5.23 7.69 -8.51
CA CYS A 92 -6.25 8.56 -7.93
C CYS A 92 -7.60 7.86 -7.88
N TYR A 93 -8.32 8.02 -6.75
CA TYR A 93 -9.68 7.54 -6.53
C TYR A 93 -9.82 6.01 -6.61
N ALA A 94 -8.81 5.30 -6.14
CA ALA A 94 -8.75 3.85 -6.07
C ALA A 94 -9.33 3.32 -4.75
N GLY A 95 -9.10 2.03 -4.45
CA GLY A 95 -9.51 1.43 -3.19
C GLY A 95 -10.93 0.89 -3.19
N ALA A 96 -11.51 0.55 -4.36
CA ALA A 96 -12.85 -0.04 -4.41
C ALA A 96 -12.91 -1.34 -3.61
N ARG A 97 -13.94 -1.50 -2.78
CA ARG A 97 -14.13 -2.68 -1.93
C ARG A 97 -15.31 -3.54 -2.37
N SER A 98 -15.23 -4.84 -2.13
CA SER A 98 -16.30 -5.80 -2.35
C SER A 98 -17.07 -6.10 -1.07
N THR A 99 -16.35 -6.21 0.04
CA THR A 99 -16.86 -6.38 1.41
C THR A 99 -15.94 -5.59 2.35
N ALA A 100 -16.25 -5.58 3.64
CA ALA A 100 -15.38 -4.99 4.66
C ALA A 100 -14.03 -5.71 4.83
N ASP A 101 -13.86 -6.90 4.25
CA ASP A 101 -12.65 -7.72 4.40
C ASP A 101 -11.96 -8.02 3.06
N ILE A 102 -12.48 -7.50 1.94
CA ILE A 102 -11.94 -7.72 0.59
C ILE A 102 -11.90 -6.37 -0.13
N GLU A 103 -10.76 -5.75 -0.06
CA GLU A 103 -10.56 -4.36 -0.44
C GLU A 103 -9.37 -4.21 -1.39
N HIS A 104 -9.41 -3.16 -2.18
CA HIS A 104 -8.28 -2.71 -2.97
C HIS A 104 -7.65 -1.50 -2.30
N ASN A 105 -6.36 -1.37 -2.45
CA ASN A 105 -5.60 -0.18 -2.09
C ASN A 105 -5.36 0.74 -3.29
N GLY A 106 -4.76 1.87 -3.05
CA GLY A 106 -4.20 2.69 -4.13
C GLY A 106 -3.15 1.91 -4.91
N LEU A 107 -2.12 1.46 -4.21
CA LEU A 107 -1.04 0.61 -4.74
C LEU A 107 -0.81 -0.58 -3.81
N THR A 108 -1.06 -1.79 -4.30
CA THR A 108 -0.82 -3.04 -3.57
C THR A 108 0.45 -3.73 -4.09
N LEU A 109 1.40 -4.01 -3.20
CA LEU A 109 2.69 -4.62 -3.52
C LEU A 109 2.83 -5.99 -2.85
N ASN A 110 2.42 -7.04 -3.56
CA ASN A 110 2.38 -8.42 -3.10
C ASN A 110 3.70 -9.14 -3.38
N GLY A 111 4.54 -9.36 -2.37
CA GLY A 111 5.81 -10.05 -2.53
C GLY A 111 6.71 -9.45 -3.61
N VAL A 112 6.73 -8.13 -3.74
CA VAL A 112 7.53 -7.43 -4.75
C VAL A 112 8.98 -7.33 -4.30
N GLY A 113 9.91 -7.66 -5.20
CA GLY A 113 11.34 -7.68 -4.91
C GLY A 113 12.06 -6.35 -5.15
N ASN A 114 13.24 -6.21 -4.57
CA ASN A 114 14.05 -4.98 -4.64
C ASN A 114 14.68 -4.69 -6.02
N GLY A 115 14.53 -5.59 -6.99
CA GLY A 115 14.83 -5.33 -8.39
C GLY A 115 13.78 -4.46 -9.10
N THR A 116 12.60 -4.28 -8.49
CA THR A 116 11.53 -3.42 -9.01
C THR A 116 11.79 -1.98 -8.59
N LYS A 117 11.63 -1.04 -9.53
CA LYS A 117 11.84 0.38 -9.28
C LYS A 117 10.51 1.09 -9.01
N ILE A 118 10.36 1.75 -7.84
CA ILE A 118 9.18 2.53 -7.48
C ILE A 118 9.63 3.89 -6.93
N GLU A 119 9.43 4.95 -7.71
CA GLU A 119 9.90 6.29 -7.38
C GLU A 119 8.92 7.37 -7.85
N ASN A 120 8.79 8.45 -7.07
CA ASN A 120 7.96 9.61 -7.41
C ASN A 120 6.50 9.21 -7.65
N ILE A 121 5.90 8.61 -6.65
CA ILE A 121 4.51 8.12 -6.67
C ILE A 121 3.60 9.11 -5.93
N TYR A 122 2.43 9.35 -6.47
CA TYR A 122 1.36 10.11 -5.84
C TYR A 122 0.10 9.26 -5.77
N VAL A 123 -0.43 9.06 -4.56
CA VAL A 123 -1.72 8.41 -4.34
C VAL A 123 -2.68 9.42 -3.75
N LEU A 124 -3.85 9.56 -4.36
CA LEU A 124 -4.90 10.49 -3.96
C LEU A 124 -6.22 9.77 -3.75
N GLU A 125 -6.80 9.96 -2.56
CA GLU A 125 -8.15 9.49 -2.24
C GLU A 125 -8.37 8.00 -2.59
N SER A 126 -7.58 7.12 -1.98
CA SER A 126 -7.90 5.69 -1.92
C SER A 126 -8.98 5.46 -0.87
N ALA A 127 -9.97 4.61 -1.13
CA ALA A 127 -11.01 4.27 -0.16
C ALA A 127 -10.58 3.18 0.83
N ASP A 128 -9.31 2.84 0.81
CA ASP A 128 -8.58 1.99 1.71
C ASP A 128 -7.17 2.57 1.79
N ASP A 129 -6.11 1.77 1.99
CA ASP A 129 -4.75 2.30 2.10
C ASP A 129 -4.28 3.06 0.85
N ALA A 130 -3.40 4.02 1.07
CA ALA A 130 -2.70 4.60 -0.07
C ALA A 130 -1.73 3.59 -0.70
N ILE A 131 -0.95 2.89 0.12
CA ILE A 131 -0.04 1.83 -0.31
C ILE A 131 0.03 0.75 0.75
N GLU A 132 -0.09 -0.52 0.32
CA GLU A 132 0.06 -1.68 1.19
C GLU A 132 1.10 -2.67 0.66
N PHE A 133 1.93 -3.20 1.59
CA PHE A 133 3.01 -4.13 1.31
C PHE A 133 2.72 -5.50 1.94
N PHE A 134 2.33 -6.46 1.14
CA PHE A 134 2.22 -7.87 1.53
C PHE A 134 3.56 -8.58 1.37
N GLY A 135 4.44 -8.45 2.35
CA GLY A 135 5.79 -9.00 2.28
C GLY A 135 6.68 -8.35 1.22
N GLY A 136 7.69 -9.08 0.77
CA GLY A 136 8.62 -8.57 -0.24
C GLY A 136 9.77 -7.75 0.31
N THR A 137 10.52 -7.12 -0.60
CA THR A 137 11.77 -6.40 -0.31
C THR A 137 11.91 -5.10 -1.12
N VAL A 138 10.87 -4.72 -1.86
CA VAL A 138 10.90 -3.54 -2.73
C VAL A 138 11.16 -2.26 -1.93
N ASN A 139 11.90 -1.33 -2.53
CA ASN A 139 12.10 0.00 -1.96
C ASN A 139 11.23 1.02 -2.69
N VAL A 140 10.70 1.99 -1.93
CA VAL A 140 9.91 3.10 -2.48
C VAL A 140 10.56 4.42 -2.11
N THR A 141 10.73 5.29 -3.08
CA THR A 141 11.33 6.62 -2.86
C THR A 141 10.40 7.71 -3.40
N ASN A 142 10.25 8.79 -2.63
CA ASN A 142 9.40 9.93 -2.96
C ASN A 142 7.93 9.52 -3.19
N LEU A 143 7.25 9.10 -2.13
CA LEU A 143 5.82 8.78 -2.15
C LEU A 143 5.04 9.89 -1.44
N LEU A 144 4.00 10.38 -2.09
CA LEU A 144 3.00 11.30 -1.53
C LEU A 144 1.66 10.59 -1.44
N ALA A 145 1.16 10.39 -0.23
CA ALA A 145 -0.16 9.86 0.07
C ALA A 145 -1.08 10.99 0.56
N VAL A 146 -2.21 11.20 -0.12
CA VAL A 146 -3.17 12.27 0.22
C VAL A 146 -4.54 11.68 0.39
N ASN A 147 -5.11 11.87 1.57
CA ASN A 147 -6.48 11.49 1.93
C ASN A 147 -6.81 10.01 1.64
N PRO A 148 -6.01 9.01 2.05
CA PRO A 148 -6.49 7.63 2.06
C PRO A 148 -7.53 7.47 3.16
N ASP A 149 -8.45 6.52 3.00
CA ASP A 149 -9.54 6.33 3.95
C ASP A 149 -9.09 5.51 5.15
N ASP A 150 -8.17 4.55 4.96
CA ASP A 150 -7.52 3.83 6.04
C ASP A 150 -6.07 4.29 6.19
N ASP A 151 -5.08 3.46 6.01
CA ASP A 151 -3.70 3.78 6.33
C ASP A 151 -2.96 4.53 5.21
N MET A 152 -2.08 5.44 5.58
CA MET A 152 -1.21 6.10 4.58
C MET A 152 -0.14 5.14 4.06
N PHE A 153 0.39 4.28 4.95
CA PHE A 153 1.42 3.29 4.65
C PHE A 153 1.19 2.04 5.49
N ASP A 154 0.74 0.95 4.89
CA ASP A 154 0.57 -0.33 5.59
C ASP A 154 1.63 -1.36 5.20
N PHE A 155 2.13 -2.08 6.20
CA PHE A 155 3.17 -3.09 6.08
C PHE A 155 2.75 -4.38 6.77
N THR A 156 2.66 -5.46 6.03
CA THR A 156 2.30 -6.75 6.58
C THR A 156 3.14 -7.90 6.00
N GLN A 157 2.87 -9.08 6.44
CA GLN A 157 3.31 -10.34 5.84
C GLN A 157 4.84 -10.45 5.62
N GLY A 158 5.65 -9.86 6.54
CA GLY A 158 7.10 -9.99 6.49
C GLY A 158 7.81 -9.07 5.49
N TYR A 159 7.28 -7.87 5.29
CA TYR A 159 7.94 -6.86 4.45
C TYR A 159 9.30 -6.43 5.02
N CYS A 160 10.33 -6.39 4.18
CA CYS A 160 11.70 -6.02 4.56
C CYS A 160 12.35 -5.11 3.51
N GLY A 161 11.78 -3.95 3.29
CA GLY A 161 12.30 -2.93 2.37
C GLY A 161 12.51 -1.57 3.05
N THR A 162 12.67 -0.53 2.24
CA THR A 162 12.88 0.84 2.71
C THR A 162 11.94 1.81 2.02
N LEU A 163 11.24 2.63 2.83
CA LEU A 163 10.55 3.83 2.33
C LEU A 163 11.44 5.05 2.60
N LYS A 164 11.61 5.88 1.58
CA LYS A 164 12.45 7.07 1.68
C LYS A 164 11.80 8.30 1.08
N ASN A 165 11.91 9.43 1.81
CA ASN A 165 11.33 10.72 1.41
C ASN A 165 9.82 10.59 1.15
N CYS A 166 9.05 10.11 2.12
CA CYS A 166 7.62 9.92 1.99
C CYS A 166 6.85 10.99 2.76
N TYR A 167 5.71 11.37 2.24
CA TYR A 167 4.82 12.34 2.84
C TYR A 167 3.39 11.80 2.82
N GLY A 168 2.78 11.71 3.97
CA GLY A 168 1.36 11.36 4.13
C GLY A 168 0.59 12.55 4.69
N VAL A 169 -0.60 12.82 4.19
CA VAL A 169 -1.44 13.92 4.69
C VAL A 169 -2.92 13.63 4.59
N TRP A 170 -3.64 13.93 5.66
CA TRP A 170 -5.06 14.24 5.63
C TRP A 170 -5.25 15.73 5.61
N GLU A 171 -5.97 16.24 4.62
CA GLU A 171 -6.28 17.65 4.46
C GLU A 171 -7.39 18.10 5.42
N SER A 172 -7.56 19.40 5.60
CA SER A 172 -8.42 19.96 6.66
C SER A 172 -9.90 19.64 6.54
N ASP A 173 -10.38 19.35 5.35
CA ASP A 173 -11.77 19.02 5.03
C ASP A 173 -12.00 17.53 4.77
N TYR A 174 -10.96 16.73 4.96
CA TYR A 174 -11.05 15.28 4.82
C TYR A 174 -11.69 14.62 6.06
N THR A 175 -12.50 13.61 5.82
CA THR A 175 -13.07 12.73 6.85
C THR A 175 -12.97 11.30 6.36
N SER A 176 -12.28 10.46 7.16
CA SER A 176 -12.22 9.02 6.93
C SER A 176 -13.52 8.33 7.33
N THR A 177 -13.85 7.23 6.69
CA THR A 177 -14.99 6.36 7.05
C THR A 177 -14.53 5.08 7.76
N GLU A 178 -13.20 4.86 7.88
CA GLU A 178 -12.63 3.70 8.55
C GLU A 178 -12.63 3.84 10.08
N ALA A 179 -12.68 2.69 10.77
CA ALA A 179 -12.80 2.64 12.22
C ALA A 179 -11.47 2.95 12.95
N ASP A 180 -10.33 2.65 12.33
CA ASP A 180 -9.01 2.75 12.96
C ASP A 180 -7.86 3.17 12.01
N PRO A 181 -8.07 4.18 11.17
CA PRO A 181 -7.09 4.63 10.18
C PRO A 181 -5.82 5.23 10.83
N ARG A 182 -4.67 5.09 10.14
CA ARG A 182 -3.35 5.48 10.68
C ARG A 182 -2.47 6.17 9.64
N GLY A 183 -1.40 6.72 10.13
CA GLY A 183 -0.28 7.16 9.27
C GLY A 183 0.58 5.98 8.83
N ILE A 184 0.98 5.12 9.78
CA ILE A 184 1.61 3.83 9.53
C ILE A 184 0.89 2.76 10.36
N GLU A 185 0.46 1.70 9.70
CA GLU A 185 0.20 0.41 10.34
C GLU A 185 1.30 -0.58 9.96
N ALA A 186 1.73 -1.44 10.89
CA ALA A 186 2.71 -2.47 10.57
C ALA A 186 2.50 -3.74 11.37
N ASP A 187 2.23 -4.82 10.65
CA ASP A 187 2.16 -6.18 11.17
C ASP A 187 3.41 -6.99 10.81
N GLY A 188 3.88 -7.81 11.74
CA GLY A 188 5.06 -8.65 11.52
C GLY A 188 4.81 -9.74 10.48
N ASN A 189 3.63 -10.31 10.50
CA ASN A 189 3.21 -11.42 9.63
C ASN A 189 1.75 -11.24 9.24
N MET A 190 1.22 -12.13 8.39
CA MET A 190 -0.16 -12.07 7.92
C MET A 190 -1.13 -12.09 9.13
N ASP A 191 -1.77 -10.97 9.41
CA ASP A 191 -2.79 -10.76 10.46
C ASP A 191 -2.44 -11.29 11.86
N GLY A 192 -1.16 -11.47 12.16
CA GLY A 192 -0.70 -12.07 13.41
C GLY A 192 -0.87 -13.59 13.49
N LEU A 193 -1.19 -14.26 12.38
CA LEU A 193 -1.43 -15.71 12.34
C LEU A 193 -0.17 -16.54 12.62
N TYR A 194 1.01 -16.00 12.32
CA TYR A 194 2.28 -16.74 12.41
C TYR A 194 3.33 -15.99 13.24
N PRO A 195 3.11 -15.80 14.55
CA PRO A 195 4.07 -15.07 15.40
C PRO A 195 5.43 -15.74 15.52
N ASP A 196 5.50 -17.05 15.23
CA ASP A 196 6.71 -17.86 15.22
C ASP A 196 7.37 -18.01 13.83
N HIS A 197 6.84 -17.36 12.79
CA HIS A 197 7.46 -17.39 11.46
C HIS A 197 8.83 -16.70 11.53
N LEU A 198 9.84 -17.32 10.89
CA LEU A 198 11.23 -16.81 10.92
C LEU A 198 11.36 -15.45 10.27
N ARG A 199 10.50 -15.17 9.28
CA ARG A 199 10.40 -13.86 8.65
C ARG A 199 9.26 -13.08 9.31
N GLN A 200 9.59 -11.95 9.88
CA GLN A 200 8.64 -10.93 10.32
C GLN A 200 8.96 -9.64 9.56
N SER A 201 8.02 -8.72 9.47
CA SER A 201 8.30 -7.40 8.88
C SER A 201 9.42 -6.71 9.66
N ASP A 202 10.47 -6.30 8.93
CA ASP A 202 11.64 -5.59 9.46
C ASP A 202 12.06 -4.56 8.42
N PHE A 203 11.49 -3.38 8.48
CA PHE A 203 11.58 -2.36 7.44
C PHE A 203 12.20 -1.07 7.93
N LYS A 204 12.58 -0.22 6.99
CA LYS A 204 13.16 1.09 7.26
C LYS A 204 12.30 2.21 6.69
N VAL A 205 12.23 3.30 7.44
CA VAL A 205 11.61 4.55 7.02
C VAL A 205 12.64 5.67 7.20
N GLU A 206 12.95 6.37 6.12
CA GLU A 206 13.93 7.46 6.12
C GLU A 206 13.31 8.74 5.56
N ASN A 207 13.39 9.84 6.30
CA ASN A 207 12.84 11.15 5.90
C ASN A 207 11.33 11.06 5.61
N MET A 208 10.51 10.80 6.59
CA MET A 208 9.05 10.74 6.45
C MET A 208 8.39 11.92 7.17
N THR A 209 7.33 12.44 6.59
CA THR A 209 6.43 13.38 7.26
C THR A 209 5.00 12.85 7.18
N ILE A 210 4.30 12.83 8.30
CA ILE A 210 2.88 12.50 8.39
C ILE A 210 2.16 13.69 9.00
N VAL A 211 1.12 14.17 8.34
CA VAL A 211 0.34 15.33 8.76
C VAL A 211 -1.14 14.98 8.83
N ASN A 212 -1.72 15.13 9.99
CA ASN A 212 -3.16 15.07 10.17
C ASN A 212 -3.70 16.50 10.37
N ASN A 213 -4.25 17.08 9.30
CA ASN A 213 -4.97 18.36 9.34
C ASN A 213 -6.49 18.18 9.42
N ALA A 214 -7.00 16.95 9.36
CA ALA A 214 -8.43 16.70 9.45
C ALA A 214 -8.99 17.23 10.76
N ALA A 215 -10.25 17.71 10.75
CA ALA A 215 -10.88 18.32 11.90
C ALA A 215 -10.99 17.33 13.06
N ASN A 216 -10.24 17.56 14.12
CA ASN A 216 -10.27 16.76 15.34
C ASN A 216 -11.35 17.27 16.29
N THR A 217 -12.60 16.89 16.05
CA THR A 217 -13.72 17.19 16.96
C THR A 217 -13.93 16.04 17.94
N ALA A 218 -14.47 16.33 19.13
CA ALA A 218 -14.75 15.30 20.14
C ALA A 218 -15.74 14.23 19.65
N ASP A 219 -16.57 14.58 18.69
CA ASP A 219 -17.59 13.70 18.11
C ASP A 219 -17.15 13.10 16.75
N ASN A 220 -15.93 13.39 16.29
CA ASN A 220 -15.41 12.82 15.05
C ASN A 220 -14.84 11.43 15.32
N VAL A 221 -15.61 10.42 14.96
CA VAL A 221 -15.21 9.00 15.10
C VAL A 221 -14.18 8.59 14.06
N ASP A 222 -14.03 9.38 13.01
CA ASP A 222 -13.23 9.10 11.81
C ASP A 222 -11.86 9.80 11.88
N ARG A 223 -11.35 10.02 13.09
CA ARG A 223 -10.02 10.61 13.30
C ARG A 223 -8.95 9.52 13.26
N MET A 224 -7.75 9.90 12.81
CA MET A 224 -6.57 9.04 12.88
C MET A 224 -6.32 8.60 14.33
N GLN A 225 -6.40 7.30 14.58
CA GLN A 225 -6.27 6.76 15.94
C GLN A 225 -4.81 6.75 16.43
N ASP A 226 -3.92 6.28 15.58
CA ASP A 226 -2.48 6.24 15.83
C ASP A 226 -1.75 6.85 14.63
N VAL A 227 -0.76 7.70 14.86
CA VAL A 227 0.07 8.15 13.74
C VAL A 227 0.98 7.02 13.26
N ILE A 228 1.50 6.22 14.19
CA ILE A 228 2.34 5.05 13.88
C ILE A 228 1.98 3.91 14.84
N LYS A 229 1.62 2.75 14.29
CA LYS A 229 1.33 1.53 15.06
C LYS A 229 2.15 0.36 14.54
N ILE A 230 3.06 -0.13 15.37
CA ILE A 230 3.91 -1.29 15.08
C ILE A 230 3.46 -2.44 15.99
N ARG A 231 2.98 -3.54 15.42
CA ARG A 231 2.36 -4.62 16.17
C ARG A 231 2.71 -6.01 15.64
N ARG A 232 2.24 -7.06 16.29
CA ARG A 232 2.28 -8.46 15.84
C ARG A 232 3.68 -8.94 15.39
N GLY A 233 4.74 -8.47 16.08
CA GLY A 233 6.13 -8.86 15.82
C GLY A 233 6.85 -8.05 14.74
N ALA A 234 6.23 -7.04 14.16
CA ALA A 234 6.90 -6.12 13.25
C ALA A 234 8.03 -5.35 13.93
N LYS A 235 9.04 -5.00 13.15
CA LYS A 235 10.14 -4.11 13.52
C LYS A 235 10.26 -2.99 12.50
N ALA A 236 10.46 -1.78 12.97
CA ALA A 236 10.71 -0.62 12.14
C ALA A 236 11.94 0.14 12.61
N THR A 237 12.77 0.55 11.66
CA THR A 237 13.83 1.54 11.90
C THR A 237 13.41 2.85 11.26
N ILE A 238 13.03 3.82 12.06
CA ILE A 238 12.52 5.10 11.59
C ILE A 238 13.57 6.18 11.86
N THR A 239 14.01 6.87 10.82
CA THR A 239 15.03 7.91 10.88
C THR A 239 14.53 9.20 10.25
N ASN A 240 14.69 10.31 10.96
CA ASN A 240 14.30 11.64 10.50
C ASN A 240 12.82 11.69 10.09
N ALA A 241 11.92 11.42 11.04
CA ALA A 241 10.47 11.51 10.84
C ALA A 241 9.90 12.73 11.58
N LEU A 242 8.93 13.37 10.95
CA LEU A 242 8.04 14.38 11.52
C LEU A 242 6.61 13.81 11.53
N VAL A 243 5.98 13.79 12.69
CA VAL A 243 4.62 13.31 12.88
C VAL A 243 3.83 14.25 13.76
#